data_ffbd414c407cd6a169da0a32d00b238c
#
_entry.id   ffbd414c407cd6a169da0a32d00b238c
#
_cell.length_a   1.000
_cell.length_b   1.000
_cell.length_c   1.000
_cell.angle_alpha   90.00
_cell.angle_beta   90.00
_cell.angle_gamma   90.00
#
_symmetry.space_group_name_H-M   'P 1'
#
loop_
_entity.id
_entity.type
_entity.pdbx_description
1 polymer ?
#
loop_
_entity_poly.entity_id
_entity_poly.type
_entity_poly.pdbx_seq_one_letter_code
_entity_poly.pdbx_strand_id
1 'polypeptide(L)'
;MDSMEVNKGIAAILVAGILFFLTGLIGDALVRERLPEKPVLNIAAAPAAAGGGEAKPAGPAPIAPLLASADPKVGEQFAHKVCVACHTFDKGGKPGVGPNLYGVVGGPHDHEEGFNYSPAMEKFKGQPWTYDALNEWLYKPSAYAPGTRMTFAGITSDKQRADVIAYLRSLSDNPQPLPAAEATQQAAPAAPGGKPAEPSASAASPQPAKQ
;
A
#
# COMPACT_ATOMS: atom_id res chain seq x y z
N MET A 1 16.04 -5.61 -57.54
CA MET A 1 15.90 -4.23 -57.05
C MET A 1 17.19 -3.51 -57.37
N ASP A 2 17.10 -2.42 -58.10
CA ASP A 2 18.29 -1.63 -58.42
C ASP A 2 18.89 -1.02 -57.14
N SER A 3 20.22 -1.11 -57.01
CA SER A 3 20.98 -0.55 -55.90
C SER A 3 20.66 0.94 -55.67
N MET A 4 20.31 1.65 -56.73
CA MET A 4 19.93 3.06 -56.72
C MET A 4 18.57 3.30 -56.05
N GLU A 5 17.57 2.42 -56.20
CA GLU A 5 16.26 2.52 -55.60
C GLU A 5 16.33 2.22 -54.09
N VAL A 6 17.15 1.25 -53.69
CA VAL A 6 17.42 0.95 -52.28
C VAL A 6 18.08 2.13 -51.60
N ASN A 7 19.06 2.75 -52.27
CA ASN A 7 19.78 3.91 -51.71
C ASN A 7 18.85 5.13 -51.55
N LYS A 8 17.95 5.37 -52.51
CA LYS A 8 16.92 6.42 -52.39
C LYS A 8 15.98 6.17 -51.24
N GLY A 9 15.55 4.91 -51.03
CA GLY A 9 14.70 4.52 -49.93
C GLY A 9 15.37 4.77 -48.54
N ILE A 10 16.63 4.37 -48.42
CA ILE A 10 17.42 4.62 -47.21
C ILE A 10 17.59 6.12 -46.96
N ALA A 11 17.92 6.89 -48.01
CA ALA A 11 18.05 8.34 -47.86
C ALA A 11 16.75 9.02 -47.41
N ALA A 12 15.60 8.61 -47.97
CA ALA A 12 14.30 9.13 -47.53
C ALA A 12 13.99 8.84 -46.05
N ILE A 13 14.29 7.63 -45.59
CA ILE A 13 14.09 7.25 -44.14
C ILE A 13 15.00 8.08 -43.26
N LEU A 14 16.27 8.28 -43.62
CA LEU A 14 17.20 9.10 -42.83
C LEU A 14 16.75 10.55 -42.77
N VAL A 15 16.33 11.14 -43.89
CA VAL A 15 15.80 12.52 -43.87
C VAL A 15 14.56 12.65 -43.01
N ALA A 16 13.62 11.71 -43.12
CA ALA A 16 12.42 11.71 -42.26
C ALA A 16 12.79 11.59 -40.75
N GLY A 17 13.75 10.73 -40.41
CA GLY A 17 14.27 10.59 -39.07
C GLY A 17 14.90 11.86 -38.51
N ILE A 18 15.70 12.54 -39.34
CA ILE A 18 16.33 13.82 -38.97
C ILE A 18 15.28 14.91 -38.75
N LEU A 19 14.27 15.02 -39.61
CA LEU A 19 13.19 15.98 -39.49
C LEU A 19 12.37 15.74 -38.22
N PHE A 20 12.07 14.47 -37.94
CA PHE A 20 11.36 14.09 -36.70
C PHE A 20 12.16 14.47 -35.44
N PHE A 21 13.45 14.18 -35.43
CA PHE A 21 14.34 14.53 -34.33
C PHE A 21 14.47 16.04 -34.13
N LEU A 22 14.62 16.79 -35.21
CA LEU A 22 14.71 18.26 -35.16
C LEU A 22 13.41 18.89 -34.68
N THR A 23 12.25 18.37 -35.06
CA THR A 23 10.95 18.87 -34.56
C THR A 23 10.78 18.57 -33.09
N GLY A 24 11.27 17.44 -32.57
CA GLY A 24 11.33 17.12 -31.14
C GLY A 24 12.18 18.13 -30.35
N LEU A 25 13.41 18.40 -30.83
CA LEU A 25 14.30 19.38 -30.19
C LEU A 25 13.71 20.80 -30.17
N ILE A 26 13.05 21.20 -31.26
CA ILE A 26 12.38 22.52 -31.34
C ILE A 26 11.18 22.54 -30.38
N GLY A 27 10.42 21.45 -30.32
CA GLY A 27 9.31 21.29 -29.38
C GLY A 27 9.75 21.47 -27.92
N ASP A 28 10.80 20.77 -27.50
CA ASP A 28 11.37 20.88 -26.17
C ASP A 28 11.91 22.28 -25.85
N ALA A 29 12.47 22.96 -26.87
CA ALA A 29 12.99 24.31 -26.69
C ALA A 29 11.88 25.37 -26.58
N LEU A 30 10.77 25.18 -27.28
CA LEU A 30 9.61 26.10 -27.29
C LEU A 30 8.64 25.84 -26.14
N VAL A 31 8.41 24.57 -25.80
CA VAL A 31 7.54 24.15 -24.70
C VAL A 31 8.39 23.91 -23.45
N ARG A 32 8.96 24.96 -22.90
CA ARG A 32 9.58 24.87 -21.57
C ARG A 32 8.48 24.78 -20.55
N GLU A 33 8.32 23.61 -19.89
CA GLU A 33 7.54 23.52 -18.67
C GLU A 33 8.15 24.47 -17.63
N ARG A 34 7.52 25.62 -17.45
CA ARG A 34 7.81 26.46 -16.30
C ARG A 34 7.21 25.81 -15.08
N LEU A 35 7.98 24.98 -14.41
CA LEU A 35 7.66 24.58 -13.05
C LEU A 35 7.51 25.88 -12.24
N PRO A 36 6.38 26.12 -11.56
CA PRO A 36 6.21 27.29 -10.71
C PRO A 36 7.29 27.27 -9.63
N GLU A 37 8.04 28.37 -9.48
CA GLU A 37 9.12 28.54 -8.49
C GLU A 37 8.64 28.37 -7.04
N LYS A 38 7.35 28.34 -6.81
CA LYS A 38 6.76 28.07 -5.50
C LYS A 38 5.72 26.97 -5.65
N PRO A 39 5.80 25.87 -4.87
CA PRO A 39 4.76 24.87 -4.86
C PRO A 39 3.45 25.54 -4.47
N VAL A 40 2.43 25.41 -5.33
CA VAL A 40 1.11 26.00 -5.14
C VAL A 40 0.36 25.33 -3.96
N LEU A 41 0.81 24.16 -3.52
CA LEU A 41 0.40 23.50 -2.29
C LEU A 41 1.49 23.64 -1.24
N ASN A 42 1.24 24.53 -0.28
CA ASN A 42 2.06 24.65 0.92
C ASN A 42 1.68 23.51 1.88
N ILE A 43 2.18 22.30 1.58
CA ILE A 43 2.15 21.20 2.57
C ILE A 43 3.20 21.61 3.59
N ALA A 44 2.77 22.06 4.76
CA ALA A 44 3.66 22.36 5.87
C ALA A 44 4.49 21.10 6.15
N ALA A 45 5.72 21.07 5.63
CA ALA A 45 6.70 20.06 5.98
C ALA A 45 7.06 20.30 7.43
N ALA A 46 6.76 19.36 8.29
CA ALA A 46 7.34 19.32 9.63
C ALA A 46 8.88 19.38 9.51
N PRO A 47 9.60 20.05 10.42
CA PRO A 47 11.03 20.33 10.29
C PRO A 47 11.81 19.02 10.15
N ALA A 48 12.51 18.87 9.04
CA ALA A 48 13.43 17.77 8.80
C ALA A 48 14.58 17.86 9.79
N ALA A 49 14.63 16.94 10.74
CA ALA A 49 15.83 16.73 11.54
C ALA A 49 16.92 16.18 10.63
N ALA A 50 18.03 16.92 10.52
CA ALA A 50 19.22 16.52 9.80
C ALA A 50 19.84 15.28 10.47
N GLY A 51 19.85 14.17 9.76
CA GLY A 51 20.54 12.94 10.12
C GLY A 51 20.69 12.11 8.86
N GLY A 52 21.93 12.09 8.30
CA GLY A 52 22.25 11.31 7.12
C GLY A 52 22.15 9.80 7.39
N GLY A 53 21.17 9.17 6.77
CA GLY A 53 21.00 7.76 6.60
C GLY A 53 20.21 7.57 5.31
N GLU A 54 20.58 6.61 4.47
CA GLU A 54 19.85 6.26 3.26
C GLU A 54 18.37 6.13 3.59
N ALA A 55 17.57 7.06 3.11
CA ALA A 55 16.13 7.02 3.29
C ALA A 55 15.58 5.83 2.52
N LYS A 56 15.28 4.73 3.25
CA LYS A 56 14.34 3.72 2.79
C LYS A 56 13.14 4.48 2.21
N PRO A 57 12.67 4.16 0.97
CA PRO A 57 11.52 4.84 0.38
C PRO A 57 10.42 4.92 1.43
N ALA A 58 9.98 6.12 1.74
CA ALA A 58 8.92 6.33 2.71
C ALA A 58 7.72 5.49 2.29
N GLY A 59 7.31 4.53 3.11
CA GLY A 59 6.09 3.75 2.92
C GLY A 59 4.87 4.68 2.89
N PRO A 60 3.66 4.12 2.74
CA PRO A 60 2.44 4.93 2.77
C PRO A 60 2.30 5.64 4.11
N ALA A 61 1.61 6.79 4.11
CA ALA A 61 1.27 7.48 5.36
C ALA A 61 0.41 6.59 6.26
N PRO A 62 0.44 6.77 7.59
CA PRO A 62 -0.42 6.05 8.52
C PRO A 62 -1.89 6.16 8.12
N ILE A 63 -2.60 5.03 8.04
CA ILE A 63 -3.97 5.00 7.50
C ILE A 63 -5.04 5.31 8.56
N ALA A 64 -4.76 5.06 9.83
CA ALA A 64 -5.73 5.19 10.93
C ALA A 64 -6.44 6.56 10.97
N PRO A 65 -5.75 7.72 10.85
CA PRO A 65 -6.43 9.02 10.84
C PRO A 65 -7.35 9.21 9.64
N LEU A 66 -7.03 8.60 8.50
CA LEU A 66 -7.79 8.75 7.27
C LEU A 66 -9.04 7.88 7.24
N LEU A 67 -9.02 6.75 7.93
CA LEU A 67 -10.16 5.81 7.99
C LEU A 67 -11.39 6.44 8.66
N ALA A 68 -11.19 7.37 9.60
CA ALA A 68 -12.29 8.07 10.26
C ALA A 68 -13.11 8.95 9.30
N SER A 69 -12.49 9.45 8.22
CA SER A 69 -13.12 10.31 7.20
C SER A 69 -13.25 9.63 5.84
N ALA A 70 -12.96 8.34 5.76
CA ALA A 70 -13.02 7.58 4.52
C ALA A 70 -14.48 7.33 4.08
N ASP A 71 -14.71 7.40 2.79
CA ASP A 71 -16.02 7.14 2.19
C ASP A 71 -16.05 5.75 1.53
N PRO A 72 -16.74 4.76 2.12
CA PRO A 72 -16.82 3.42 1.55
C PRO A 72 -17.50 3.37 0.19
N LYS A 73 -18.39 4.33 -0.16
CA LYS A 73 -19.03 4.38 -1.48
C LYS A 73 -18.03 4.77 -2.57
N VAL A 74 -17.12 5.67 -2.27
CA VAL A 74 -16.02 6.03 -3.19
C VAL A 74 -15.09 4.83 -3.36
N GLY A 75 -14.79 4.13 -2.26
CA GLY A 75 -14.02 2.89 -2.27
C GLY A 75 -14.66 1.78 -3.10
N GLU A 76 -15.98 1.60 -2.97
CA GLU A 76 -16.79 0.67 -3.76
C GLU A 76 -16.66 0.94 -5.26
N GLN A 77 -16.86 2.20 -5.67
CA GLN A 77 -16.76 2.60 -7.07
C GLN A 77 -15.37 2.27 -7.66
N PHE A 78 -14.32 2.52 -6.88
CA PHE A 78 -12.97 2.15 -7.29
C PHE A 78 -12.79 0.64 -7.39
N ALA A 79 -13.22 -0.12 -6.38
CA ALA A 79 -13.10 -1.56 -6.32
C ALA A 79 -13.86 -2.24 -7.48
N HIS A 80 -15.07 -1.81 -7.76
CA HIS A 80 -15.86 -2.31 -8.90
C HIS A 80 -15.32 -1.89 -10.27
N LYS A 81 -14.48 -0.87 -10.34
CA LYS A 81 -13.81 -0.46 -11.58
C LYS A 81 -12.49 -1.19 -11.82
N VAL A 82 -11.77 -1.50 -10.76
CA VAL A 82 -10.37 -1.97 -10.84
C VAL A 82 -10.20 -3.39 -10.30
N CYS A 83 -10.70 -3.67 -9.10
CA CYS A 83 -10.42 -4.94 -8.42
C CYS A 83 -11.32 -6.08 -8.92
N VAL A 84 -12.52 -5.77 -9.40
CA VAL A 84 -13.49 -6.76 -9.95
C VAL A 84 -12.93 -7.58 -11.10
N ALA A 85 -11.90 -7.08 -11.79
CA ALA A 85 -11.24 -7.81 -12.87
C ALA A 85 -10.62 -9.15 -12.39
N CYS A 86 -10.30 -9.24 -11.09
CA CYS A 86 -9.63 -10.40 -10.50
C CYS A 86 -10.34 -10.95 -9.26
N HIS A 87 -11.10 -10.13 -8.54
CA HIS A 87 -11.69 -10.46 -7.24
C HIS A 87 -13.22 -10.40 -7.27
N THR A 88 -13.84 -11.17 -6.38
CA THR A 88 -15.27 -11.08 -6.06
C THR A 88 -15.47 -10.46 -4.68
N PHE A 89 -16.65 -9.89 -4.42
CA PHE A 89 -16.95 -9.15 -3.18
C PHE A 89 -18.13 -9.71 -2.40
N ASP A 90 -18.94 -10.57 -3.04
CA ASP A 90 -20.14 -11.13 -2.44
C ASP A 90 -19.78 -12.16 -1.38
N LYS A 91 -20.60 -12.25 -0.33
CA LYS A 91 -20.47 -13.30 0.68
C LYS A 91 -20.55 -14.68 0.06
N GLY A 92 -19.49 -15.49 0.23
CA GLY A 92 -19.39 -16.81 -0.38
C GLY A 92 -19.19 -16.80 -1.89
N GLY A 93 -18.79 -15.64 -2.45
CA GLY A 93 -18.42 -15.51 -3.86
C GLY A 93 -17.22 -16.39 -4.19
N LYS A 94 -17.24 -17.02 -5.38
CA LYS A 94 -16.13 -17.88 -5.82
C LYS A 94 -14.90 -17.02 -6.14
N PRO A 95 -13.70 -17.50 -5.80
CA PRO A 95 -12.46 -16.82 -6.20
C PRO A 95 -12.36 -16.77 -7.73
N GLY A 96 -11.77 -15.68 -8.22
CA GLY A 96 -11.41 -15.50 -9.63
C GLY A 96 -9.92 -15.73 -9.85
N VAL A 97 -9.27 -14.77 -10.52
CA VAL A 97 -7.80 -14.73 -10.62
C VAL A 97 -7.17 -14.48 -9.25
N GLY A 98 -7.86 -13.70 -8.39
CA GLY A 98 -7.57 -13.47 -6.99
C GLY A 98 -8.64 -14.07 -6.08
N PRO A 99 -8.40 -14.10 -4.74
CA PRO A 99 -9.37 -14.60 -3.78
C PRO A 99 -10.60 -13.70 -3.68
N ASN A 100 -11.69 -14.21 -3.10
CA ASN A 100 -12.84 -13.41 -2.71
C ASN A 100 -12.41 -12.42 -1.61
N LEU A 101 -12.96 -11.20 -1.61
CA LEU A 101 -12.58 -10.14 -0.66
C LEU A 101 -13.59 -9.90 0.47
N TYR A 102 -14.67 -10.72 0.53
CA TYR A 102 -15.60 -10.64 1.65
C TYR A 102 -14.93 -11.11 2.94
N GLY A 103 -15.00 -10.30 3.99
CA GLY A 103 -14.39 -10.61 5.27
C GLY A 103 -12.87 -10.51 5.32
N VAL A 104 -12.23 -9.94 4.29
CA VAL A 104 -10.76 -9.84 4.22
C VAL A 104 -10.17 -9.02 5.37
N VAL A 105 -10.82 -7.92 5.78
CA VAL A 105 -10.30 -7.05 6.86
C VAL A 105 -10.37 -7.77 8.20
N GLY A 106 -9.21 -7.99 8.81
CA GLY A 106 -9.07 -8.77 10.05
C GLY A 106 -8.99 -10.28 9.84
N GLY A 107 -9.32 -10.79 8.65
CA GLY A 107 -9.12 -12.18 8.28
C GLY A 107 -7.64 -12.50 8.01
N PRO A 108 -7.25 -13.79 7.98
CA PRO A 108 -5.86 -14.17 7.68
C PRO A 108 -5.51 -13.87 6.21
N HIS A 109 -4.22 -13.72 5.90
CA HIS A 109 -3.76 -13.48 4.53
C HIS A 109 -4.15 -14.60 3.55
N ASP A 110 -4.34 -15.79 4.07
CA ASP A 110 -4.76 -17.00 3.36
C ASP A 110 -6.25 -17.35 3.63
N HIS A 111 -7.11 -16.34 3.79
CA HIS A 111 -8.51 -16.47 4.19
C HIS A 111 -9.39 -17.30 3.23
N GLU A 112 -9.01 -17.43 1.96
CA GLU A 112 -9.77 -18.17 0.96
C GLU A 112 -9.30 -19.63 0.91
N GLU A 113 -10.12 -20.54 1.42
CA GLU A 113 -9.79 -21.96 1.46
C GLU A 113 -9.70 -22.53 0.03
N GLY A 114 -8.65 -23.31 -0.23
CA GLY A 114 -8.42 -23.92 -1.54
C GLY A 114 -7.89 -22.96 -2.61
N PHE A 115 -7.73 -21.67 -2.33
CA PHE A 115 -7.11 -20.74 -3.26
C PHE A 115 -5.58 -20.94 -3.28
N ASN A 116 -5.00 -21.02 -4.47
CA ASN A 116 -3.57 -21.21 -4.63
C ASN A 116 -2.83 -19.88 -4.50
N TYR A 117 -2.42 -19.51 -3.30
CA TYR A 117 -1.63 -18.30 -3.05
C TYR A 117 -0.22 -18.41 -3.63
N SER A 118 0.42 -17.26 -3.92
CA SER A 118 1.82 -17.26 -4.36
C SER A 118 2.77 -17.59 -3.20
N PRO A 119 3.95 -18.18 -3.46
CA PRO A 119 4.95 -18.44 -2.41
C PRO A 119 5.34 -17.18 -1.61
N ALA A 120 5.21 -15.99 -2.23
CA ALA A 120 5.44 -14.72 -1.55
C ALA A 120 4.36 -14.42 -0.50
N MET A 121 3.10 -14.79 -0.75
CA MET A 121 1.98 -14.60 0.17
C MET A 121 1.95 -15.69 1.25
N GLU A 122 2.40 -16.90 0.97
CA GLU A 122 2.50 -17.99 1.95
C GLU A 122 3.34 -17.61 3.19
N LYS A 123 4.27 -16.67 3.05
CA LYS A 123 5.07 -16.15 4.18
C LYS A 123 4.24 -15.41 5.23
N PHE A 124 3.06 -14.94 4.84
CA PHE A 124 2.13 -14.21 5.72
C PHE A 124 0.97 -15.08 6.19
N LYS A 125 1.00 -16.38 5.87
CA LYS A 125 -0.05 -17.33 6.23
C LYS A 125 -0.45 -17.24 7.70
N GLY A 126 -1.76 -17.16 7.95
CA GLY A 126 -2.32 -17.02 9.29
C GLY A 126 -2.18 -15.64 9.93
N GLN A 127 -1.40 -14.72 9.35
CA GLN A 127 -1.33 -13.35 9.84
C GLN A 127 -2.59 -12.58 9.42
N PRO A 128 -3.16 -11.73 10.30
CA PRO A 128 -4.37 -10.99 9.96
C PRO A 128 -4.09 -9.83 8.99
N TRP A 129 -5.02 -9.59 8.09
CA TRP A 129 -5.07 -8.35 7.30
C TRP A 129 -5.48 -7.18 8.19
N THR A 130 -4.52 -6.61 8.90
CA THR A 130 -4.72 -5.38 9.65
C THR A 130 -4.92 -4.19 8.70
N TYR A 131 -5.40 -3.06 9.21
CA TYR A 131 -5.53 -1.83 8.43
C TYR A 131 -4.19 -1.37 7.87
N ASP A 132 -3.11 -1.48 8.64
CA ASP A 132 -1.77 -1.10 8.22
C ASP A 132 -1.22 -2.09 7.17
N ALA A 133 -1.42 -3.39 7.35
CA ALA A 133 -1.04 -4.40 6.36
C ALA A 133 -1.76 -4.17 5.02
N LEU A 134 -3.06 -3.87 5.05
CA LEU A 134 -3.82 -3.51 3.85
C LEU A 134 -3.35 -2.19 3.22
N ASN A 135 -2.99 -1.21 4.04
CA ASN A 135 -2.44 0.06 3.58
C ASN A 135 -1.13 -0.15 2.80
N GLU A 136 -0.19 -0.91 3.36
CA GLU A 136 1.07 -1.24 2.71
C GLU A 136 0.87 -2.10 1.45
N TRP A 137 0.01 -3.12 1.55
CA TRP A 137 -0.33 -3.99 0.43
C TRP A 137 -0.93 -3.24 -0.74
N LEU A 138 -1.98 -2.42 -0.47
CA LEU A 138 -2.65 -1.65 -1.51
C LEU A 138 -1.80 -0.50 -2.03
N TYR A 139 -0.85 0.01 -1.25
CA TYR A 139 0.11 1.00 -1.73
C TYR A 139 1.02 0.41 -2.81
N LYS A 140 1.61 -0.75 -2.57
CA LYS A 140 2.48 -1.42 -3.54
C LYS A 140 2.61 -2.92 -3.26
N PRO A 141 1.74 -3.78 -3.84
CA PRO A 141 1.76 -5.22 -3.58
C PRO A 141 3.10 -5.88 -3.81
N SER A 142 3.82 -5.48 -4.87
CA SER A 142 5.15 -6.03 -5.20
C SER A 142 6.25 -5.66 -4.20
N ALA A 143 6.06 -4.58 -3.43
CA ALA A 143 6.99 -4.19 -2.37
C ALA A 143 6.66 -4.91 -1.06
N TYR A 144 5.36 -5.08 -0.75
CA TYR A 144 4.89 -5.80 0.42
C TYR A 144 5.26 -7.28 0.36
N ALA A 145 4.95 -7.93 -0.76
CA ALA A 145 5.26 -9.34 -0.99
C ALA A 145 6.00 -9.53 -2.32
N PRO A 146 7.34 -9.37 -2.35
CA PRO A 146 8.13 -9.55 -3.55
C PRO A 146 7.95 -10.96 -4.14
N GLY A 147 7.54 -11.03 -5.41
CA GLY A 147 7.17 -12.29 -6.08
C GLY A 147 5.69 -12.64 -5.97
N THR A 148 4.84 -11.75 -5.48
CA THR A 148 3.39 -11.93 -5.55
C THR A 148 2.91 -12.07 -6.99
N ARG A 149 1.86 -12.86 -7.21
CA ARG A 149 1.19 -12.97 -8.52
C ARG A 149 0.22 -11.83 -8.79
N MET A 150 -0.10 -11.00 -7.78
CA MET A 150 -0.91 -9.81 -7.98
C MET A 150 -0.09 -8.74 -8.70
N THR A 151 -0.44 -8.47 -9.95
CA THR A 151 0.29 -7.51 -10.82
C THR A 151 -0.21 -6.07 -10.70
N PHE A 152 -1.07 -5.81 -9.74
CA PHE A 152 -1.60 -4.47 -9.48
C PHE A 152 -0.49 -3.48 -9.13
N ALA A 153 -0.50 -2.29 -9.77
CA ALA A 153 0.54 -1.29 -9.57
C ALA A 153 0.50 -0.63 -8.17
N GLY A 154 -0.67 -0.64 -7.54
CA GLY A 154 -0.91 0.00 -6.25
C GLY A 154 -1.74 1.28 -6.34
N ILE A 155 -2.12 1.81 -5.19
CA ILE A 155 -2.87 3.05 -5.01
C ILE A 155 -1.98 4.03 -4.26
N THR A 156 -1.44 5.04 -4.94
CA THR A 156 -0.51 6.02 -4.35
C THR A 156 -1.22 7.05 -3.48
N SER A 157 -2.50 7.38 -3.79
CA SER A 157 -3.31 8.30 -2.99
C SER A 157 -3.73 7.70 -1.67
N ASP A 158 -3.28 8.26 -0.56
CA ASP A 158 -3.62 7.81 0.80
C ASP A 158 -5.13 7.85 1.04
N LYS A 159 -5.79 8.95 0.60
CA LYS A 159 -7.25 9.07 0.73
C LYS A 159 -7.98 7.96 -0.04
N GLN A 160 -7.61 7.73 -1.29
CA GLN A 160 -8.26 6.69 -2.10
C GLN A 160 -8.04 5.30 -1.51
N ARG A 161 -6.84 5.02 -0.94
CA ARG A 161 -6.58 3.77 -0.23
C ARG A 161 -7.46 3.64 1.01
N ALA A 162 -7.61 4.71 1.78
CA ALA A 162 -8.50 4.72 2.94
C ALA A 162 -9.95 4.43 2.54
N ASP A 163 -10.45 5.05 1.48
CA ASP A 163 -11.80 4.82 0.96
C ASP A 163 -12.00 3.35 0.55
N VAL A 164 -11.02 2.76 -0.16
CA VAL A 164 -11.05 1.33 -0.55
C VAL A 164 -11.02 0.42 0.68
N ILE A 165 -10.17 0.69 1.66
CA ILE A 165 -10.09 -0.10 2.90
C ILE A 165 -11.41 0.01 3.69
N ALA A 166 -12.02 1.19 3.74
CA ALA A 166 -13.32 1.37 4.37
C ALA A 166 -14.43 0.56 3.67
N TYR A 167 -14.41 0.49 2.34
CA TYR A 167 -15.30 -0.39 1.59
C TYR A 167 -15.04 -1.86 1.92
N LEU A 168 -13.80 -2.34 1.84
CA LEU A 168 -13.45 -3.72 2.17
C LEU A 168 -13.87 -4.10 3.60
N ARG A 169 -13.74 -3.16 4.54
CA ARG A 169 -14.23 -3.33 5.91
C ARG A 169 -15.74 -3.56 5.96
N SER A 170 -16.51 -2.87 5.12
CA SER A 170 -17.96 -3.02 5.08
C SER A 170 -18.42 -4.38 4.53
N LEU A 171 -17.55 -5.10 3.83
CA LEU A 171 -17.79 -6.45 3.30
C LEU A 171 -17.60 -7.50 4.39
N SER A 172 -18.33 -7.40 5.49
CA SER A 172 -18.24 -8.36 6.60
C SER A 172 -19.53 -8.36 7.41
N ASP A 173 -19.91 -9.52 7.95
CA ASP A 173 -21.01 -9.63 8.91
C ASP A 173 -20.65 -8.97 10.26
N ASN A 174 -19.36 -8.89 10.58
CA ASN A 174 -18.84 -8.28 11.80
C ASN A 174 -17.62 -7.39 11.47
N PRO A 175 -17.85 -6.17 10.95
CA PRO A 175 -16.78 -5.29 10.54
C PRO A 175 -15.84 -4.94 11.70
N GLN A 176 -14.53 -5.09 11.49
CA GLN A 176 -13.51 -4.74 12.47
C GLN A 176 -13.68 -3.30 12.97
N PRO A 177 -13.52 -3.03 14.28
CA PRO A 177 -13.56 -1.67 14.80
C PRO A 177 -12.48 -0.81 14.13
N LEU A 178 -12.79 0.47 13.91
CA LEU A 178 -11.79 1.40 13.40
C LEU A 178 -10.68 1.60 14.43
N PRO A 179 -9.41 1.71 13.99
CA PRO A 179 -8.32 2.03 14.90
C PRO A 179 -8.54 3.41 15.51
N ALA A 180 -8.24 3.57 16.79
CA ALA A 180 -8.24 4.89 17.43
C ALA A 180 -7.18 5.76 16.74
N ALA A 181 -7.52 7.01 16.42
CA ALA A 181 -6.64 7.93 15.72
C ALA A 181 -5.29 8.21 16.43
N GLU A 182 -5.19 7.83 17.71
CA GLU A 182 -4.00 8.06 18.56
C GLU A 182 -3.02 6.88 18.61
N ALA A 183 -3.32 5.73 17.99
CA ALA A 183 -2.49 4.51 18.11
C ALA A 183 -1.24 4.49 17.21
N THR A 184 -0.89 5.58 16.53
CA THR A 184 0.20 5.61 15.56
C THR A 184 1.58 5.97 16.13
N GLN A 185 1.81 5.85 17.44
CA GLN A 185 3.14 6.17 18.00
C GLN A 185 3.88 5.01 18.68
N GLN A 186 3.42 3.77 18.63
CA GLN A 186 4.17 2.69 19.27
C GLN A 186 4.07 1.33 18.57
N ALA A 187 4.85 1.18 17.50
CA ALA A 187 5.38 -0.12 17.11
C ALA A 187 6.88 0.04 16.80
N ALA A 188 7.65 0.33 17.87
CA ALA A 188 9.07 0.06 17.85
C ALA A 188 9.27 -1.46 18.03
N PRO A 189 10.20 -2.10 17.31
CA PRO A 189 10.45 -3.53 17.47
C PRO A 189 10.96 -3.80 18.86
N ALA A 190 10.30 -4.73 19.58
CA ALA A 190 10.76 -5.23 20.84
C ALA A 190 12.15 -5.89 20.67
N ALA A 191 13.14 -5.32 21.30
CA ALA A 191 14.48 -5.92 21.43
C ALA A 191 14.38 -7.20 22.29
N PRO A 192 15.05 -8.30 21.93
CA PRO A 192 15.10 -9.49 22.75
C PRO A 192 16.18 -9.33 23.83
N GLY A 193 15.80 -9.43 25.08
CA GLY A 193 16.75 -9.61 26.16
C GLY A 193 16.50 -8.78 27.43
N GLY A 194 15.65 -9.27 28.30
CA GLY A 194 15.53 -8.83 29.68
C GLY A 194 15.07 -9.98 30.56
N LYS A 195 16.01 -10.53 31.32
CA LYS A 195 15.95 -11.62 32.26
C LYS A 195 14.81 -11.44 33.30
N PRO A 196 14.12 -12.50 33.74
CA PRO A 196 13.09 -12.38 34.77
C PRO A 196 13.70 -12.00 36.13
N ALA A 197 13.16 -10.98 36.78
CA ALA A 197 13.46 -10.66 38.17
C ALA A 197 12.55 -11.48 39.06
N GLU A 198 13.17 -12.15 40.06
CA GLU A 198 12.55 -12.94 41.13
C GLU A 198 11.59 -12.12 41.97
N PRO A 199 10.54 -12.74 42.54
CA PRO A 199 9.67 -12.08 43.50
C PRO A 199 10.33 -12.09 44.88
N SER A 200 10.62 -10.90 45.41
CA SER A 200 11.03 -10.70 46.79
C SER A 200 9.85 -10.88 47.73
N ALA A 201 9.92 -11.92 48.53
CA ALA A 201 9.04 -12.12 49.65
C ALA A 201 9.40 -11.13 50.77
N SER A 202 8.45 -10.38 51.30
CA SER A 202 8.59 -9.70 52.59
C SER A 202 7.31 -9.83 53.42
N ALA A 203 7.47 -10.71 54.37
CA ALA A 203 7.11 -10.62 55.80
C ALA A 203 5.68 -10.22 56.19
N ALA A 204 5.06 -11.24 56.71
CA ALA A 204 3.94 -11.17 57.64
C ALA A 204 4.29 -10.38 58.92
N SER A 205 3.33 -9.66 59.45
CA SER A 205 3.27 -9.29 60.86
C SER A 205 1.86 -9.52 61.43
N PRO A 206 1.75 -10.08 62.64
CA PRO A 206 0.50 -10.61 63.17
C PRO A 206 -0.30 -9.55 63.95
N GLN A 207 -1.61 -9.68 63.87
CA GLN A 207 -2.54 -9.00 64.77
C GLN A 207 -2.61 -9.69 66.14
N PRO A 208 -2.74 -8.96 67.21
CA PRO A 208 -3.24 -9.53 68.48
C PRO A 208 -4.75 -9.35 68.59
N ALA A 209 -5.39 -10.42 69.05
CA ALA A 209 -6.76 -10.45 69.54
C ALA A 209 -6.90 -9.74 70.90
N LYS A 210 -8.03 -9.07 71.09
CA LYS A 210 -8.74 -8.89 72.35
C LYS A 210 -10.18 -8.50 72.08
N GLN A 211 -11.00 -9.14 72.60
CA GLN A 211 -12.02 -9.48 73.61
C GLN A 211 -13.40 -9.20 73.05
#